data_abc4a53a0b963999b7d3f9347ebffbce
#
_entry.id   abc4a53a0b963999b7d3f9347ebffbce
#
_cell.length_a   1.000
_cell.length_b   1.000
_cell.length_c   1.000
_cell.angle_alpha   90.00
_cell.angle_beta   90.00
_cell.angle_gamma   90.00
#
_symmetry.space_group_name_H-M   'P 1'
#
loop_
_entity.id
_entity.type
_entity.pdbx_description
1 polymer ?
#
loop_
_entity_poly.entity_id
_entity_poly.type
_entity_poly.pdbx_seq_one_letter_code
_entity_poly.pdbx_strand_id
1 'polypeptide(L)'
;MKVGIIGAGTMGQGIAKAFASVDGYEVALCDIEQSFADNGLKKIAAGYAKLVAKGKLDQEKVDAILSRIKAGIKEDLCADCDLIVEAAFENLSVKQITFGELDKLCKPECIFASNTSSLSITEDRKSVV
;
A
#
# COMPACT_ATOMS: atom_id res chain seq x y z
N MET A 1 12.60 4.06 3.26
CA MET A 1 11.77 4.10 2.04
C MET A 1 10.30 4.05 2.43
N LYS A 2 9.49 4.88 1.83
CA LYS A 2 8.05 4.90 2.06
C LYS A 2 7.32 4.33 0.87
N VAL A 3 6.46 3.34 1.12
CA VAL A 3 5.71 2.62 0.08
C VAL A 3 4.23 2.90 0.26
N GLY A 4 3.58 3.39 -0.79
CA GLY A 4 2.13 3.56 -0.82
C GLY A 4 1.49 2.36 -1.50
N ILE A 5 0.53 1.75 -0.84
CA ILE A 5 -0.26 0.65 -1.39
C ILE A 5 -1.64 1.19 -1.71
N ILE A 6 -2.04 1.11 -2.96
CA ILE A 6 -3.36 1.56 -3.39
C ILE A 6 -4.29 0.37 -3.47
N GLY A 7 -5.21 0.30 -2.52
CA GLY A 7 -6.14 -0.81 -2.38
C GLY A 7 -5.89 -1.58 -1.09
N ALA A 8 -6.84 -1.50 -0.16
CA ALA A 8 -6.73 -2.13 1.16
C ALA A 8 -7.46 -3.48 1.24
N GLY A 9 -7.70 -4.11 0.11
CA GLY A 9 -8.26 -5.45 0.03
C GLY A 9 -7.21 -6.52 0.37
N THR A 10 -7.56 -7.78 0.18
CA THR A 10 -6.71 -8.92 0.56
C THR A 10 -5.30 -8.83 -0.04
N MET A 11 -5.20 -8.48 -1.31
CA MET A 11 -3.91 -8.38 -1.99
C MET A 11 -3.07 -7.21 -1.47
N GLY A 12 -3.67 -6.05 -1.29
CA GLY A 12 -2.99 -4.88 -0.72
C GLY A 12 -2.53 -5.11 0.70
N GLN A 13 -3.32 -5.78 1.51
CA GLN A 13 -2.94 -6.18 2.87
C GLN A 13 -1.70 -7.06 2.86
N GLY A 14 -1.64 -8.05 1.95
CA GLY A 14 -0.50 -8.94 1.82
C GLY A 14 0.78 -8.20 1.43
N ILE A 15 0.68 -7.28 0.48
CA ILE A 15 1.81 -6.46 0.04
C ILE A 15 2.27 -5.55 1.18
N ALA A 16 1.34 -4.93 1.88
CA ALA A 16 1.65 -4.06 3.03
C ALA A 16 2.42 -4.82 4.11
N LYS A 17 1.99 -6.04 4.44
CA LYS A 17 2.68 -6.88 5.41
C LYS A 17 4.10 -7.21 4.96
N ALA A 18 4.29 -7.52 3.69
CA ALA A 18 5.60 -7.87 3.15
C ALA A 18 6.59 -6.71 3.30
N PHE A 19 6.20 -5.50 2.95
CA PHE A 19 7.07 -4.33 3.10
C PHE A 19 7.27 -3.95 4.57
N ALA A 20 6.21 -3.95 5.36
CA ALA A 20 6.29 -3.53 6.76
C ALA A 20 7.12 -4.49 7.63
N SER A 21 7.29 -5.73 7.21
CA SER A 21 8.10 -6.71 7.93
C SER A 21 9.60 -6.47 7.77
N VAL A 22 10.00 -5.59 6.85
CA VAL A 22 11.42 -5.27 6.61
C VAL A 22 11.76 -3.94 7.28
N ASP A 23 12.83 -3.91 8.05
CA ASP A 23 13.29 -2.68 8.69
C ASP A 23 13.65 -1.62 7.65
N GLY A 24 13.28 -0.39 7.95
CA GLY A 24 13.56 0.75 7.07
C GLY A 24 12.44 1.09 6.09
N TYR A 25 11.37 0.29 6.04
CA TYR A 25 10.20 0.60 5.22
C TYR A 25 9.05 1.14 6.05
N GLU A 26 8.45 2.20 5.56
CA GLU A 26 7.17 2.72 6.04
C GLU A 26 6.12 2.42 4.98
N VAL A 27 4.91 2.08 5.39
CA VAL A 27 3.82 1.70 4.47
C VAL A 27 2.62 2.61 4.68
N ALA A 28 2.13 3.17 3.58
CA ALA A 28 0.85 3.88 3.54
C ALA A 28 -0.17 2.96 2.87
N LEU A 29 -1.09 2.41 3.62
CA LEU A 29 -2.16 1.56 3.10
C LEU A 29 -3.35 2.44 2.76
N CYS A 30 -3.59 2.65 1.47
CA CYS A 30 -4.55 3.61 0.97
C CYS A 30 -5.73 2.94 0.26
N ASP A 31 -6.88 3.58 0.38
CA ASP A 31 -8.05 3.19 -0.39
C ASP A 31 -8.84 4.46 -0.75
N ILE A 32 -9.94 4.31 -1.47
CA ILE A 32 -10.77 5.44 -1.92
C ILE A 32 -11.42 6.17 -0.75
N GLU A 33 -11.67 5.47 0.37
CA GLU A 33 -12.21 6.05 1.59
C GLU A 33 -11.37 5.64 2.79
N GLN A 34 -11.30 6.53 3.78
CA GLN A 34 -10.59 6.28 5.04
C GLN A 34 -11.08 5.00 5.72
N SER A 35 -12.39 4.78 5.73
CA SER A 35 -12.98 3.60 6.39
C SER A 35 -12.51 2.28 5.75
N PHE A 36 -12.30 2.26 4.45
CA PHE A 36 -11.80 1.07 3.75
C PHE A 36 -10.36 0.79 4.10
N ALA A 37 -9.54 1.85 4.16
CA ALA A 37 -8.15 1.73 4.56
C ALA A 37 -8.02 1.27 6.02
N ASP A 38 -8.80 1.84 6.91
CA ASP A 38 -8.82 1.45 8.33
C ASP A 38 -9.25 -0.01 8.51
N ASN A 39 -10.23 -0.44 7.74
CA ASN A 39 -10.71 -1.81 7.77
C ASN A 39 -9.61 -2.79 7.31
N GLY A 40 -8.86 -2.43 6.27
CA GLY A 40 -7.72 -3.21 5.81
C GLY A 40 -6.67 -3.37 6.90
N LEU A 41 -6.33 -2.28 7.59
CA LEU A 41 -5.38 -2.32 8.69
C LEU A 41 -5.87 -3.17 9.85
N LYS A 42 -7.16 -3.09 10.18
CA LYS A 42 -7.77 -3.95 11.22
C LYS A 42 -7.64 -5.42 10.88
N LYS A 43 -7.83 -5.78 9.62
CA LYS A 43 -7.69 -7.18 9.18
C LYS A 43 -6.25 -7.67 9.26
N ILE A 44 -5.29 -6.81 8.94
CA ILE A 44 -3.86 -7.12 9.13
C ILE A 44 -3.57 -7.38 10.61
N ALA A 45 -4.03 -6.49 11.48
CA ALA A 45 -3.82 -6.61 12.92
C ALA A 45 -4.47 -7.88 13.48
N ALA A 46 -5.68 -8.22 13.03
CA ALA A 46 -6.38 -9.42 13.45
C ALA A 46 -5.63 -10.69 13.02
N GLY A 47 -5.08 -10.71 11.81
CA GLY A 47 -4.27 -11.83 11.34
C GLY A 47 -3.01 -12.03 12.18
N TYR A 48 -2.32 -10.96 12.51
CA TYR A 48 -1.14 -11.04 13.39
C TYR A 48 -1.51 -11.46 14.81
N ALA A 49 -2.64 -10.98 15.34
CA ALA A 49 -3.10 -11.38 16.67
C ALA A 49 -3.31 -12.90 16.76
N LYS A 50 -3.85 -13.51 15.70
CA LYS A 50 -4.01 -14.95 15.62
C LYS A 50 -2.66 -15.68 15.67
N LEU A 51 -1.66 -15.15 14.96
CA LEU A 51 -0.31 -15.73 14.94
C LEU A 51 0.37 -15.63 16.30
N VAL A 52 0.19 -14.52 17.00
CA VAL A 52 0.70 -14.35 18.36
C VAL A 52 0.02 -15.34 19.31
N ALA A 53 -1.30 -15.50 19.22
CA ALA A 53 -2.06 -16.42 20.05
C ALA A 53 -1.60 -17.88 19.84
N LYS A 54 -1.15 -18.22 18.62
CA LYS A 54 -0.63 -19.55 18.31
C LYS A 54 0.86 -19.72 18.64
N GLY A 55 1.50 -18.70 19.17
CA GLY A 55 2.93 -18.73 19.50
C GLY A 55 3.86 -18.66 18.31
N LYS A 56 3.37 -18.27 17.13
CA LYS A 56 4.19 -18.21 15.91
C LYS A 56 4.92 -16.89 15.74
N LEU A 57 4.45 -15.81 16.38
CA LEU A 57 5.08 -14.49 16.34
C LEU A 57 5.07 -13.88 17.73
N ASP A 58 6.05 -13.03 18.00
CA ASP A 58 6.13 -12.26 19.23
C ASP A 58 5.29 -10.99 19.11
N GLN A 59 4.61 -10.60 20.19
CA GLN A 59 3.79 -9.40 20.21
C GLN A 59 4.62 -8.13 19.92
N GLU A 60 5.84 -8.06 20.44
CA GLU A 60 6.75 -6.92 20.18
C GLU A 60 7.05 -6.76 18.70
N LYS A 61 7.26 -7.86 18.01
CA LYS A 61 7.53 -7.87 16.57
C LYS A 61 6.32 -7.39 15.78
N VAL A 62 5.13 -7.86 16.15
CA VAL A 62 3.87 -7.43 15.55
C VAL A 62 3.64 -5.95 15.77
N ASP A 63 3.85 -5.45 16.98
CA ASP A 63 3.68 -4.03 17.29
C ASP A 63 4.63 -3.17 16.45
N ALA A 64 5.87 -3.60 16.26
CA ALA A 64 6.84 -2.90 15.43
C ALA A 64 6.38 -2.86 13.95
N ILE A 65 5.89 -3.98 13.43
CA ILE A 65 5.39 -4.07 12.06
C ILE A 65 4.19 -3.14 11.86
N LEU A 66 3.21 -3.21 12.77
CA LEU A 66 2.00 -2.40 12.67
C LEU A 66 2.30 -0.91 12.82
N SER A 67 3.31 -0.54 13.58
CA SER A 67 3.72 0.88 13.73
C SER A 67 4.24 1.47 12.43
N ARG A 68 4.67 0.66 11.48
CA ARG A 68 5.18 1.12 10.18
C ARG A 68 4.06 1.28 9.15
N ILE A 69 2.84 0.84 9.45
CA ILE A 69 1.70 0.91 8.52
C ILE A 69 0.74 2.01 8.97
N LYS A 70 0.46 2.94 8.06
CA LYS A 70 -0.57 3.96 8.27
C LYS A 70 -1.68 3.73 7.26
N ALA A 71 -2.92 3.85 7.70
CA ALA A 71 -4.10 3.71 6.85
C ALA A 71 -4.70 5.08 6.54
N GLY A 72 -5.07 5.30 5.29
CA GLY A 72 -5.68 6.57 4.89
C GLY A 72 -5.99 6.64 3.41
N ILE A 73 -6.17 7.86 2.92
CA ILE A 73 -6.38 8.12 1.50
C ILE A 73 -5.08 8.61 0.87
N LYS A 74 -4.96 8.44 -0.44
CA LYS A 74 -3.72 8.75 -1.16
C LYS A 74 -3.32 10.23 -1.03
N GLU A 75 -4.29 11.12 -1.01
CA GLU A 75 -4.06 12.56 -0.89
C GLU A 75 -3.34 12.94 0.41
N ASP A 76 -3.58 12.18 1.47
CA ASP A 76 -2.99 12.45 2.79
C ASP A 76 -1.61 11.79 2.97
N LEU A 77 -1.37 10.65 2.32
CA LEU A 77 -0.24 9.80 2.68
C LEU A 77 0.79 9.61 1.57
N CYS A 78 0.44 9.83 0.30
CA CYS A 78 1.29 9.41 -0.81
C CYS A 78 2.22 10.48 -1.37
N ALA A 79 2.11 11.72 -0.93
CA ALA A 79 2.91 12.83 -1.49
C ALA A 79 4.42 12.59 -1.38
N ASP A 80 4.87 11.96 -0.31
CA ASP A 80 6.28 11.69 -0.02
C ASP A 80 6.68 10.22 -0.21
N CYS A 81 5.83 9.42 -0.87
CA CYS A 81 6.17 8.03 -1.13
C CYS A 81 7.30 7.89 -2.16
N ASP A 82 8.11 6.88 -1.97
CA ASP A 82 9.18 6.50 -2.90
C ASP A 82 8.70 5.49 -3.93
N LEU A 83 7.72 4.68 -3.56
CA LEU A 83 7.15 3.65 -4.41
C LEU A 83 5.63 3.60 -4.18
N ILE A 84 4.88 3.50 -5.25
CA ILE A 84 3.44 3.27 -5.21
C ILE A 84 3.16 1.91 -5.84
N VAL A 85 2.45 1.05 -5.12
CA VAL A 85 2.02 -0.26 -5.63
C VAL A 85 0.50 -0.25 -5.74
N GLU A 86 -0.01 -0.48 -6.94
CA GLU A 86 -1.44 -0.61 -7.16
C GLU A 86 -1.85 -2.09 -7.03
N ALA A 87 -2.86 -2.35 -6.22
CA ALA A 87 -3.29 -3.69 -5.88
C ALA A 87 -4.80 -3.91 -5.99
N ALA A 88 -5.54 -2.90 -6.46
CA ALA A 88 -7.00 -2.91 -6.33
C ALA A 88 -7.78 -2.84 -7.63
N PHE A 89 -7.22 -2.28 -8.70
CA PHE A 89 -8.02 -1.91 -9.84
C PHE A 89 -7.92 -2.92 -10.98
N GLU A 90 -9.06 -3.42 -11.42
CA GLU A 90 -9.16 -4.24 -12.63
C GLU A 90 -9.57 -3.39 -13.82
N ASN A 91 -10.25 -2.27 -13.57
CA ASN A 91 -10.70 -1.37 -14.62
C ASN A 91 -9.57 -0.43 -15.05
N LEU A 92 -9.21 -0.49 -16.31
CA LEU A 92 -8.12 0.29 -16.87
C LEU A 92 -8.34 1.80 -16.74
N SER A 93 -9.57 2.27 -16.99
CA SER A 93 -9.89 3.70 -16.89
C SER A 93 -9.70 4.24 -15.48
N VAL A 94 -10.16 3.50 -14.48
CA VAL A 94 -9.98 3.87 -13.07
C VAL A 94 -8.51 3.88 -12.70
N LYS A 95 -7.77 2.90 -13.17
CA LYS A 95 -6.33 2.78 -12.95
C LYS A 95 -5.58 3.99 -13.53
N GLN A 96 -5.88 4.37 -14.75
CA GLN A 96 -5.26 5.50 -15.42
C GLN A 96 -5.56 6.82 -14.71
N ILE A 97 -6.81 7.03 -14.28
CA ILE A 97 -7.20 8.22 -13.53
C ILE A 97 -6.43 8.28 -12.21
N THR A 98 -6.37 7.18 -11.49
CA THR A 98 -5.69 7.10 -10.20
C THR A 98 -4.19 7.38 -10.34
N PHE A 99 -3.54 6.78 -11.31
CA PHE A 99 -2.11 7.03 -11.56
C PHE A 99 -1.85 8.46 -12.04
N GLY A 100 -2.77 9.04 -12.82
CA GLY A 100 -2.69 10.45 -13.21
C GLY A 100 -2.75 11.38 -12.01
N GLU A 101 -3.64 11.12 -11.06
CA GLU A 101 -3.73 11.88 -9.81
C GLU A 101 -2.48 11.71 -8.96
N LEU A 102 -1.98 10.48 -8.84
CA LEU A 102 -0.77 10.19 -8.08
C LEU A 102 0.47 10.81 -8.72
N ASP A 103 0.51 10.89 -10.03
CA ASP A 103 1.62 11.52 -10.75
C ASP A 103 1.74 13.01 -10.40
N LYS A 104 0.62 13.68 -10.17
CA LYS A 104 0.60 15.07 -9.74
C LYS A 104 0.90 15.23 -8.26
N LEU A 105 0.50 14.25 -7.44
CA LEU A 105 0.62 14.29 -6.00
C LEU A 105 2.02 13.90 -5.52
N CYS A 106 2.57 12.83 -6.10
CA CYS A 106 3.82 12.25 -5.66
C CYS A 106 5.04 13.02 -6.19
N LYS A 107 6.15 12.87 -5.48
CA LYS A 107 7.41 13.47 -5.94
C LYS A 107 7.87 12.85 -7.27
N PRO A 108 8.70 13.56 -8.07
CA PRO A 108 9.11 13.06 -9.38
C PRO A 108 9.86 11.74 -9.35
N GLU A 109 10.57 11.44 -8.28
CA GLU A 109 11.38 10.22 -8.12
C GLU A 109 10.53 8.99 -7.78
N CYS A 110 9.25 9.17 -7.44
CA CYS A 110 8.39 8.07 -7.04
C CYS A 110 8.22 7.06 -8.18
N ILE A 111 8.42 5.78 -7.88
CA ILE A 111 8.25 4.69 -8.84
C ILE A 111 6.83 4.13 -8.67
N PHE A 112 6.17 3.87 -9.78
CA PHE A 112 4.84 3.27 -9.77
C PHE A 112 4.93 1.82 -10.23
N ALA A 113 4.31 0.93 -9.45
CA ALA A 113 4.24 -0.48 -9.76
C ALA A 113 2.78 -0.92 -9.80
N SER A 114 2.46 -1.85 -10.67
CA SER A 114 1.13 -2.44 -10.74
C SER A 114 1.22 -3.94 -10.50
N ASN A 115 0.35 -4.45 -9.65
CA ASN A 115 0.24 -5.86 -9.38
C ASN A 115 -0.74 -6.56 -10.33
N THR A 116 -1.35 -5.81 -11.23
CA THR A 116 -2.25 -6.32 -12.26
C THR A 116 -1.61 -6.20 -13.63
N SER A 117 -2.02 -7.02 -14.57
CA SER A 117 -1.43 -7.08 -15.90
C SER A 117 -1.95 -5.98 -16.82
N SER A 118 -1.77 -4.73 -16.49
CA SER A 118 -2.11 -3.63 -17.37
C SER A 118 -0.83 -2.97 -17.91
N LEU A 119 -0.74 -2.83 -19.20
CA LEU A 119 0.46 -2.33 -19.86
C LEU A 119 0.41 -0.84 -20.18
N SER A 120 -0.77 -0.23 -20.20
CA SER A 120 -0.91 1.16 -20.62
C SER A 120 -0.43 2.17 -19.60
N ILE A 121 -0.15 1.76 -18.37
CA ILE A 121 0.38 2.64 -17.33
C ILE A 121 1.73 3.22 -17.74
N THR A 122 2.55 2.44 -18.44
CA THR A 122 3.90 2.85 -18.84
C THR A 122 3.92 4.00 -19.83
N GLU A 123 2.82 4.23 -20.56
CA GLU A 123 2.72 5.35 -21.50
C GLU A 123 2.59 6.68 -20.77
N ASP A 124 1.98 6.68 -19.59
CA ASP A 124 1.70 7.89 -18.85
C ASP A 124 2.78 8.22 -17.82
N ARG A 125 3.76 7.35 -17.66
CA ARG A 125 4.77 7.52 -16.62
C ARG A 125 6.11 6.93 -17.04
N LYS A 126 7.21 7.63 -16.71
CA LYS A 126 8.55 7.20 -17.07
C LYS A 126 9.09 6.04 -16.24
N SER A 127 8.62 5.90 -15.03
CA SER A 127 9.10 4.88 -14.07
C SER A 127 7.95 4.05 -13.59
N VAL A 128 7.61 2.99 -14.34
CA VAL A 128 6.61 2.00 -13.92
C VAL A 128 7.27 0.63 -13.92
N VAL A 129 7.07 -0.07 -12.84
CA VAL A 129 7.64 -1.39 -12.62
C VAL A 129 6.54 -2.43 -12.46
#